data_f96d4cb4545879a5116ecdd10195b038
#
_entry.id   f96d4cb4545879a5116ecdd10195b038
#
_cell.length_a   1.000
_cell.length_b   1.000
_cell.length_c   1.000
_cell.angle_alpha   90.00
_cell.angle_beta   90.00
_cell.angle_gamma   90.00
#
_symmetry.space_group_name_H-M   'P 1'
#
loop_
_entity.id
_entity.type
_entity.pdbx_description
1 polymer ?
#
loop_
_entity_poly.entity_id
_entity_poly.type
_entity_poly.pdbx_seq_one_letter_code
_entity_poly.pdbx_strand_id
1 'polypeptide(L)'
;QSYRDNETTSRESIERFAPVVAAAKAAKEMAERETPLERFDAPDPNLKMALEETPWLRESRGGTNSGHEFLRVLDPAVSRAQRDGALAKLAQAQLPNGGFPWFAGGPASPYMTLYLMGGLARAAEFEVPVPKEMVQRGWQYLAREAKEEWLPRAVQDDCCWELLTYLNYVAASYPDPSWTGDFLSADDRRTILAFSFKHWRDHQPLLKLQLALTLERMDRHKDAELVLASVMDSAKTTRDEGTFWQPEDRAWLWYNDRIETHAWALRTLMEVAPADPRRDGLVQWLFLNKKLNHWKSTRATAEVLYSLAAYL
;
A
#
# COMPACT_ATOMS: atom_id res chain seq x y z
N GLN A 1 8.03 -24.56 -15.77
CA GLN A 1 7.96 -24.96 -14.36
C GLN A 1 7.33 -23.86 -13.50
N SER A 2 7.75 -22.59 -13.62
CA SER A 2 7.17 -21.47 -12.84
C SER A 2 5.67 -21.22 -13.08
N TYR A 3 5.15 -21.52 -14.25
CA TYR A 3 3.71 -21.33 -14.55
C TYR A 3 2.81 -22.36 -13.86
N ARG A 4 3.32 -23.59 -13.62
CA ARG A 4 2.62 -24.63 -12.87
C ARG A 4 2.64 -24.35 -11.37
N ASP A 5 3.74 -23.78 -10.86
CA ASP A 5 3.87 -23.43 -9.45
C ASP A 5 2.90 -22.29 -9.08
N ASN A 6 2.69 -21.31 -9.98
CA ASN A 6 1.70 -20.25 -9.80
C ASN A 6 0.24 -20.73 -9.77
N GLU A 7 -0.12 -21.75 -10.56
CA GLU A 7 -1.45 -22.35 -10.46
C GLU A 7 -1.66 -23.08 -9.14
N THR A 8 -0.63 -23.71 -8.60
CA THR A 8 -0.69 -24.42 -7.33
C THR A 8 -0.83 -23.45 -6.16
N THR A 9 -0.04 -22.38 -6.13
CA THR A 9 -0.11 -21.32 -5.09
C THR A 9 -1.46 -20.59 -5.14
N SER A 10 -1.98 -20.32 -6.32
CA SER A 10 -3.33 -19.73 -6.48
C SER A 10 -4.43 -20.68 -6.01
N ARG A 11 -4.30 -21.98 -6.26
CA ARG A 11 -5.23 -23.00 -5.76
C ARG A 11 -5.21 -23.13 -4.26
N GLU A 12 -4.04 -23.22 -3.65
CA GLU A 12 -3.88 -23.29 -2.20
C GLU A 12 -4.43 -22.03 -1.50
N SER A 13 -4.21 -20.86 -2.08
CA SER A 13 -4.80 -19.59 -1.60
C SER A 13 -6.33 -19.62 -1.71
N ILE A 14 -6.88 -20.11 -2.84
CA ILE A 14 -8.33 -20.26 -3.03
C ILE A 14 -8.91 -21.28 -2.04
N GLU A 15 -8.22 -22.39 -1.78
CA GLU A 15 -8.66 -23.40 -0.82
C GLU A 15 -8.64 -22.90 0.63
N ARG A 16 -7.66 -22.06 1.02
CA ARG A 16 -7.65 -21.40 2.33
C ARG A 16 -8.84 -20.45 2.52
N PHE A 17 -9.31 -19.83 1.45
CA PHE A 17 -10.48 -18.95 1.50
C PHE A 17 -11.80 -19.68 1.22
N ALA A 18 -11.77 -20.98 0.89
CA ALA A 18 -12.98 -21.76 0.62
C ALA A 18 -14.06 -21.67 1.73
N PRO A 19 -13.72 -21.70 3.04
CA PRO A 19 -14.71 -21.50 4.10
C PRO A 19 -15.34 -20.09 4.08
N VAL A 20 -14.55 -19.06 3.77
CA VAL A 20 -15.03 -17.68 3.68
C VAL A 20 -15.93 -17.50 2.47
N VAL A 21 -15.57 -18.10 1.34
CA VAL A 21 -16.39 -18.10 0.12
C VAL A 21 -17.68 -18.89 0.33
N ALA A 22 -17.64 -20.01 1.04
CA ALA A 22 -18.83 -20.78 1.39
C ALA A 22 -19.76 -20.01 2.33
N ALA A 23 -19.20 -19.32 3.34
CA ALA A 23 -19.97 -18.45 4.25
C ALA A 23 -20.59 -17.25 3.50
N ALA A 24 -19.85 -16.64 2.56
CA ALA A 24 -20.36 -15.55 1.74
C ALA A 24 -21.46 -16.01 0.76
N LYS A 25 -21.36 -17.23 0.21
CA LYS A 25 -22.43 -17.84 -0.61
C LYS A 25 -23.67 -18.13 0.22
N ALA A 26 -23.51 -18.69 1.42
CA ALA A 26 -24.62 -18.96 2.34
C ALA A 26 -25.32 -17.66 2.78
N ALA A 27 -24.54 -16.60 3.07
CA ALA A 27 -25.07 -15.27 3.38
C ALA A 27 -25.82 -14.67 2.18
N LYS A 28 -25.36 -14.89 0.95
CA LYS A 28 -26.05 -14.51 -0.28
C LYS A 28 -27.39 -15.23 -0.42
N GLU A 29 -27.42 -16.56 -0.25
CA GLU A 29 -28.64 -17.36 -0.32
C GLU A 29 -29.64 -16.99 0.77
N MET A 30 -29.16 -16.56 1.95
CA MET A 30 -30.02 -16.02 3.01
C MET A 30 -30.56 -14.63 2.69
N ALA A 31 -29.75 -13.77 2.06
CA ALA A 31 -30.16 -12.43 1.63
C ALA A 31 -31.12 -12.47 0.43
N GLU A 32 -31.01 -13.47 -0.45
CA GLU A 32 -31.92 -13.69 -1.59
C GLU A 32 -33.29 -14.29 -1.15
N ARG A 33 -33.39 -14.75 0.10
CA ARG A 33 -34.70 -15.08 0.70
C ARG A 33 -35.39 -13.79 1.06
N GLU A 34 -36.28 -13.32 0.17
CA GLU A 34 -37.11 -12.14 0.41
C GLU A 34 -37.76 -12.19 1.78
N THR A 35 -37.30 -11.32 2.67
CA THR A 35 -37.99 -11.12 3.97
C THR A 35 -39.23 -10.24 3.77
N PRO A 36 -40.27 -10.36 4.60
CA PRO A 36 -41.46 -9.50 4.48
C PRO A 36 -41.15 -8.00 4.54
N LEU A 37 -40.03 -7.61 5.13
CA LEU A 37 -39.55 -6.22 5.21
C LEU A 37 -38.97 -5.70 3.88
N GLU A 38 -38.42 -6.57 3.02
CA GLU A 38 -37.85 -6.18 1.73
C GLU A 38 -38.91 -5.96 0.64
N ARG A 39 -40.15 -6.46 0.90
CA ARG A 39 -41.27 -6.22 0.00
C ARG A 39 -41.95 -4.84 0.21
N PHE A 40 -41.44 -4.02 1.14
CA PHE A 40 -41.93 -2.68 1.35
C PHE A 40 -41.38 -1.76 0.25
N ASP A 41 -41.95 -1.86 -0.94
CA ASP A 41 -41.76 -0.88 -1.99
C ASP A 41 -42.58 0.35 -1.60
N ALA A 42 -41.94 1.35 -1.01
CA ALA A 42 -42.59 2.56 -0.56
C ALA A 42 -43.27 3.22 -1.78
N PRO A 43 -44.62 3.34 -1.79
CA PRO A 43 -45.34 3.88 -2.94
C PRO A 43 -45.09 5.38 -3.14
N ASP A 44 -44.48 6.05 -2.17
CA ASP A 44 -44.17 7.47 -2.23
C ASP A 44 -42.68 7.68 -2.62
N PRO A 45 -42.40 8.30 -3.79
CA PRO A 45 -41.06 8.61 -4.23
C PRO A 45 -40.27 9.50 -3.25
N ASN A 46 -40.96 10.38 -2.50
CA ASN A 46 -40.34 11.26 -1.52
C ASN A 46 -39.92 10.49 -0.26
N LEU A 47 -40.70 9.49 0.15
CA LEU A 47 -40.36 8.59 1.25
C LEU A 47 -39.18 7.69 0.88
N LYS A 48 -39.14 7.22 -0.37
CA LYS A 48 -38.03 6.44 -0.90
C LYS A 48 -36.73 7.25 -0.91
N MET A 49 -36.78 8.51 -1.34
CA MET A 49 -35.65 9.43 -1.36
C MET A 49 -35.19 9.78 0.07
N ALA A 50 -36.10 10.05 0.99
CA ALA A 50 -35.77 10.30 2.40
C ALA A 50 -35.17 9.09 3.11
N LEU A 51 -35.61 7.87 2.76
CA LEU A 51 -35.04 6.62 3.26
C LEU A 51 -33.66 6.32 2.63
N GLU A 52 -33.43 6.68 1.37
CA GLU A 52 -32.14 6.54 0.69
C GLU A 52 -31.08 7.54 1.19
N GLU A 53 -31.49 8.67 1.74
CA GLU A 53 -30.59 9.68 2.31
C GLU A 53 -30.16 9.35 3.75
N THR A 54 -30.77 8.38 4.43
CA THR A 54 -30.36 8.03 5.79
C THR A 54 -29.07 7.19 5.79
N PRO A 55 -27.97 7.68 6.41
CA PRO A 55 -26.66 7.02 6.36
C PRO A 55 -26.70 5.55 6.81
N TRP A 56 -27.47 5.22 7.83
CA TRP A 56 -27.56 3.86 8.37
C TRP A 56 -28.31 2.88 7.44
N LEU A 57 -29.25 3.37 6.63
CA LEU A 57 -29.94 2.55 5.64
C LEU A 57 -29.04 2.25 4.43
N ARG A 58 -28.22 3.22 4.07
CA ARG A 58 -27.17 3.09 3.08
C ARG A 58 -26.11 2.07 3.53
N GLU A 59 -25.76 2.09 4.83
CA GLU A 59 -24.87 1.13 5.45
C GLU A 59 -25.47 -0.29 5.50
N SER A 60 -26.76 -0.43 5.85
CA SER A 60 -27.42 -1.74 5.90
C SER A 60 -27.63 -2.35 4.50
N ARG A 61 -27.87 -1.54 3.48
CA ARG A 61 -27.92 -1.98 2.07
C ARG A 61 -26.53 -2.25 1.51
N GLY A 62 -25.51 -1.48 1.89
CA GLY A 62 -24.10 -1.71 1.55
C GLY A 62 -23.57 -3.00 2.18
N GLY A 63 -24.09 -3.40 3.33
CA GLY A 63 -23.74 -4.67 3.98
C GLY A 63 -24.16 -5.91 3.18
N THR A 64 -25.28 -5.86 2.48
CA THR A 64 -25.73 -6.95 1.58
C THR A 64 -24.98 -6.94 0.24
N ASN A 65 -24.59 -5.76 -0.27
CA ASN A 65 -23.79 -5.65 -1.48
C ASN A 65 -22.31 -5.98 -1.27
N SER A 66 -21.78 -5.83 -0.05
CA SER A 66 -20.36 -6.10 0.23
C SER A 66 -19.98 -7.57 0.02
N GLY A 67 -20.88 -8.50 0.30
CA GLY A 67 -20.69 -9.92 -0.01
C GLY A 67 -20.63 -10.20 -1.51
N HIS A 68 -21.48 -9.53 -2.29
CA HIS A 68 -21.47 -9.64 -3.76
C HIS A 68 -20.24 -8.96 -4.40
N GLU A 69 -19.83 -7.81 -3.89
CA GLU A 69 -18.62 -7.13 -4.34
C GLU A 69 -17.38 -7.94 -3.99
N PHE A 70 -17.34 -8.53 -2.80
CA PHE A 70 -16.25 -9.43 -2.39
C PHE A 70 -16.15 -10.67 -3.30
N LEU A 71 -17.27 -11.32 -3.62
CA LEU A 71 -17.29 -12.44 -4.55
C LEU A 71 -16.87 -12.05 -5.97
N ARG A 72 -17.22 -10.85 -6.42
CA ARG A 72 -16.77 -10.32 -7.72
C ARG A 72 -15.27 -10.07 -7.73
N VAL A 73 -14.70 -9.55 -6.65
CA VAL A 73 -13.24 -9.33 -6.53
C VAL A 73 -12.49 -10.66 -6.55
N LEU A 74 -13.10 -11.73 -6.00
CA LEU A 74 -12.53 -13.08 -6.03
C LEU A 74 -12.71 -13.80 -7.37
N ASP A 75 -13.53 -13.27 -8.29
CA ASP A 75 -13.64 -13.82 -9.65
C ASP A 75 -12.37 -13.48 -10.45
N PRO A 76 -11.59 -14.49 -10.88
CA PRO A 76 -10.32 -14.25 -11.57
C PRO A 76 -10.49 -13.52 -12.91
N ALA A 77 -11.64 -13.63 -13.56
CA ALA A 77 -11.91 -12.93 -14.82
C ALA A 77 -12.18 -11.44 -14.57
N VAL A 78 -12.98 -11.11 -13.54
CA VAL A 78 -13.27 -9.74 -13.13
C VAL A 78 -11.99 -9.05 -12.63
N SER A 79 -11.23 -9.72 -11.77
CA SER A 79 -9.96 -9.18 -11.22
C SER A 79 -8.95 -8.89 -12.34
N ARG A 80 -8.81 -9.81 -13.31
CA ARG A 80 -7.95 -9.59 -14.49
C ARG A 80 -8.42 -8.40 -15.32
N ALA A 81 -9.69 -8.32 -15.65
CA ALA A 81 -10.23 -7.22 -16.44
C ALA A 81 -10.04 -5.85 -15.76
N GLN A 82 -10.24 -5.78 -14.43
CA GLN A 82 -10.01 -4.57 -13.65
C GLN A 82 -8.53 -4.18 -13.62
N ARG A 83 -7.64 -5.13 -13.40
CA ARG A 83 -6.20 -4.93 -13.43
C ARG A 83 -5.74 -4.42 -14.80
N ASP A 84 -6.11 -5.11 -15.86
CA ASP A 84 -5.69 -4.77 -17.21
C ASP A 84 -6.23 -3.39 -17.62
N GLY A 85 -7.46 -3.07 -17.24
CA GLY A 85 -8.03 -1.74 -17.43
C GLY A 85 -7.30 -0.65 -16.64
N ALA A 86 -6.87 -0.93 -15.40
CA ALA A 86 -6.07 -0.01 -14.59
C ALA A 86 -4.68 0.23 -15.19
N LEU A 87 -3.99 -0.84 -15.60
CA LEU A 87 -2.68 -0.74 -16.24
C LEU A 87 -2.75 0.01 -17.57
N ALA A 88 -3.80 -0.21 -18.39
CA ALA A 88 -4.02 0.53 -19.61
C ALA A 88 -4.20 2.04 -19.36
N LYS A 89 -4.96 2.42 -18.33
CA LYS A 89 -5.12 3.83 -17.93
C LYS A 89 -3.79 4.45 -17.46
N LEU A 90 -2.98 3.70 -16.71
CA LEU A 90 -1.65 4.16 -16.30
C LEU A 90 -0.73 4.35 -17.52
N ALA A 91 -0.75 3.41 -18.47
CA ALA A 91 0.03 3.53 -19.70
C ALA A 91 -0.34 4.78 -20.51
N GLN A 92 -1.64 5.11 -20.59
CA GLN A 92 -2.11 6.34 -21.23
C GLN A 92 -1.73 7.61 -20.49
N ALA A 93 -1.65 7.56 -19.18
CA ALA A 93 -1.29 8.71 -18.33
C ALA A 93 0.21 8.99 -18.29
N GLN A 94 1.05 8.01 -18.65
CA GLN A 94 2.50 8.19 -18.65
C GLN A 94 2.94 9.13 -19.77
N LEU A 95 3.61 10.20 -19.39
CA LEU A 95 4.09 11.21 -20.33
C LEU A 95 5.27 10.71 -21.18
N PRO A 96 5.57 11.37 -22.32
CA PRO A 96 6.72 10.99 -23.18
C PRO A 96 8.08 10.96 -22.44
N ASN A 97 8.26 11.80 -21.42
CA ASN A 97 9.46 11.83 -20.60
C ASN A 97 9.53 10.70 -19.55
N GLY A 98 8.51 9.84 -19.47
CA GLY A 98 8.43 8.71 -18.54
C GLY A 98 7.77 9.03 -17.20
N GLY A 99 7.57 10.29 -16.87
CA GLY A 99 6.91 10.72 -15.62
C GLY A 99 5.38 10.63 -15.68
N PHE A 100 4.75 10.71 -14.52
CA PHE A 100 3.29 10.73 -14.37
C PHE A 100 2.82 12.07 -13.80
N PRO A 101 1.75 12.65 -14.33
CA PRO A 101 1.18 13.90 -13.84
C PRO A 101 0.21 13.66 -12.67
N TRP A 102 -0.10 14.71 -11.90
CA TRP A 102 -1.17 14.68 -10.89
C TRP A 102 -2.57 14.57 -11.49
N PHE A 103 -2.76 15.13 -12.67
CA PHE A 103 -4.03 15.14 -13.40
C PHE A 103 -3.76 15.09 -14.90
N ALA A 104 -4.75 14.64 -15.66
CA ALA A 104 -4.64 14.53 -17.12
C ALA A 104 -4.24 15.87 -17.76
N GLY A 105 -3.21 15.86 -18.60
CA GLY A 105 -2.66 17.06 -19.26
C GLY A 105 -1.74 17.92 -18.39
N GLY A 106 -1.50 17.55 -17.13
CA GLY A 106 -0.56 18.23 -16.25
C GLY A 106 0.90 17.89 -16.53
N PRO A 107 1.86 18.64 -15.94
CA PRO A 107 3.27 18.29 -16.01
C PRO A 107 3.61 17.02 -15.22
N ALA A 108 4.72 16.38 -15.57
CA ALA A 108 5.24 15.27 -14.80
C ALA A 108 5.53 15.69 -13.35
N SER A 109 5.11 14.86 -12.42
CA SER A 109 5.36 15.03 -10.99
C SER A 109 6.32 13.95 -10.51
N PRO A 110 7.49 14.32 -9.96
CA PRO A 110 8.42 13.35 -9.38
C PRO A 110 7.79 12.52 -8.26
N TYR A 111 7.05 13.18 -7.36
CA TYR A 111 6.35 12.49 -6.27
C TYR A 111 5.30 11.50 -6.78
N MET A 112 4.43 11.90 -7.71
CA MET A 112 3.41 11.01 -8.27
C MET A 112 4.04 9.83 -9.01
N THR A 113 5.09 10.09 -9.78
CA THR A 113 5.84 9.04 -10.47
C THR A 113 6.43 8.05 -9.47
N LEU A 114 7.09 8.55 -8.43
CA LEU A 114 7.69 7.71 -7.40
C LEU A 114 6.64 6.90 -6.62
N TYR A 115 5.51 7.49 -6.31
CA TYR A 115 4.39 6.80 -5.66
C TYR A 115 3.85 5.65 -6.51
N LEU A 116 3.66 5.87 -7.81
CA LEU A 116 3.22 4.84 -8.75
C LEU A 116 4.28 3.74 -8.92
N MET A 117 5.57 4.08 -9.00
CA MET A 117 6.64 3.09 -9.02
C MET A 117 6.62 2.22 -7.76
N GLY A 118 6.37 2.79 -6.59
CA GLY A 118 6.19 2.04 -5.35
C GLY A 118 4.99 1.07 -5.39
N GLY A 119 3.87 1.50 -5.96
CA GLY A 119 2.69 0.65 -6.17
C GLY A 119 2.95 -0.50 -7.15
N LEU A 120 3.67 -0.23 -8.24
CA LEU A 120 4.03 -1.25 -9.23
C LEU A 120 5.07 -2.24 -8.69
N ALA A 121 6.00 -1.81 -7.83
CA ALA A 121 6.91 -2.70 -7.13
C ALA A 121 6.17 -3.71 -6.25
N ARG A 122 5.16 -3.23 -5.50
CA ARG A 122 4.30 -4.11 -4.68
C ARG A 122 3.45 -5.05 -5.53
N ALA A 123 2.92 -4.58 -6.65
CA ALA A 123 2.21 -5.45 -7.58
C ALA A 123 3.12 -6.58 -8.08
N ALA A 124 4.38 -6.28 -8.39
CA ALA A 124 5.38 -7.28 -8.78
C ALA A 124 5.74 -8.24 -7.63
N GLU A 125 5.80 -7.75 -6.38
CA GLU A 125 6.00 -8.55 -5.16
C GLU A 125 4.90 -9.62 -4.99
N PHE A 126 3.64 -9.26 -5.34
CA PHE A 126 2.50 -10.20 -5.35
C PHE A 126 2.31 -10.91 -6.70
N GLU A 127 3.35 -11.00 -7.51
CA GLU A 127 3.37 -11.69 -8.80
C GLU A 127 2.30 -11.17 -9.80
N VAL A 128 1.81 -9.96 -9.60
CA VAL A 128 0.91 -9.32 -10.55
C VAL A 128 1.72 -8.90 -11.78
N PRO A 129 1.30 -9.30 -13.00
CA PRO A 129 1.98 -8.88 -14.22
C PRO A 129 2.01 -7.36 -14.36
N VAL A 130 3.20 -6.78 -14.32
CA VAL A 130 3.44 -5.34 -14.46
C VAL A 130 4.21 -5.07 -15.75
N PRO A 131 3.83 -4.06 -16.57
CA PRO A 131 4.55 -3.71 -17.78
C PRO A 131 5.96 -3.16 -17.46
N LYS A 132 6.99 -3.97 -17.72
CA LYS A 132 8.38 -3.63 -17.40
C LYS A 132 8.85 -2.34 -18.07
N GLU A 133 8.47 -2.13 -19.33
CA GLU A 133 8.81 -0.92 -20.08
C GLU A 133 8.24 0.35 -19.42
N MET A 134 7.02 0.31 -18.91
CA MET A 134 6.41 1.43 -18.16
C MET A 134 7.24 1.76 -16.91
N VAL A 135 7.66 0.73 -16.18
CA VAL A 135 8.50 0.88 -14.98
C VAL A 135 9.86 1.46 -15.33
N GLN A 136 10.52 0.93 -16.36
CA GLN A 136 11.83 1.42 -16.79
C GLN A 136 11.80 2.89 -17.23
N ARG A 137 10.77 3.30 -17.97
CA ARG A 137 10.58 4.71 -18.34
C ARG A 137 10.34 5.61 -17.12
N GLY A 138 9.57 5.13 -16.14
CA GLY A 138 9.38 5.84 -14.87
C GLY A 138 10.68 6.01 -14.10
N TRP A 139 11.51 4.97 -14.04
CA TRP A 139 12.83 5.02 -13.41
C TRP A 139 13.83 5.91 -14.18
N GLN A 140 13.79 5.92 -15.49
CA GLN A 140 14.62 6.85 -16.29
C GLN A 140 14.31 8.30 -15.96
N TYR A 141 13.02 8.63 -15.82
CA TYR A 141 12.58 9.95 -15.39
C TYR A 141 13.07 10.28 -13.97
N LEU A 142 12.79 9.41 -12.99
CA LEU A 142 13.14 9.62 -11.58
C LEU A 142 14.66 9.71 -11.35
N ALA A 143 15.44 8.90 -12.05
CA ALA A 143 16.91 8.93 -11.95
C ALA A 143 17.48 10.25 -12.47
N ARG A 144 16.91 10.79 -13.54
CA ARG A 144 17.32 12.11 -14.05
C ARG A 144 17.00 13.19 -13.02
N GLU A 145 15.77 13.24 -12.49
CA GLU A 145 15.37 14.19 -11.44
C GLU A 145 16.28 14.07 -10.20
N ALA A 146 16.58 12.83 -9.79
CA ALA A 146 17.45 12.59 -8.64
C ALA A 146 18.87 13.12 -8.88
N LYS A 147 19.46 12.88 -10.06
CA LYS A 147 20.85 13.27 -10.39
C LYS A 147 21.00 14.76 -10.68
N GLU A 148 20.01 15.36 -11.35
CA GLU A 148 20.09 16.76 -11.79
C GLU A 148 19.61 17.75 -10.71
N GLU A 149 18.64 17.34 -9.87
CA GLU A 149 18.00 18.24 -8.91
C GLU A 149 18.21 17.82 -7.45
N TRP A 150 17.86 16.57 -7.06
CA TRP A 150 17.74 16.24 -5.65
C TRP A 150 19.09 15.99 -4.98
N LEU A 151 19.98 15.22 -5.60
CA LEU A 151 21.30 14.92 -5.03
C LEU A 151 22.18 16.18 -4.93
N PRO A 152 22.26 17.05 -5.96
CA PRO A 152 23.00 18.31 -5.82
C PRO A 152 22.47 19.20 -4.70
N ARG A 153 21.15 19.35 -4.60
CA ARG A 153 20.53 20.13 -3.51
C ARG A 153 20.72 19.51 -2.14
N ALA A 154 20.65 18.19 -2.05
CA ALA A 154 20.90 17.47 -0.80
C ALA A 154 22.31 17.73 -0.29
N VAL A 155 23.30 17.73 -1.18
CA VAL A 155 24.71 18.01 -0.83
C VAL A 155 24.93 19.47 -0.49
N GLN A 156 24.33 20.40 -1.24
CA GLN A 156 24.53 21.83 -1.09
C GLN A 156 23.75 22.41 0.10
N ASP A 157 22.47 22.04 0.24
CA ASP A 157 21.52 22.69 1.12
C ASP A 157 21.15 21.80 2.33
N ASP A 158 21.72 20.60 2.45
CA ASP A 158 21.42 19.58 3.47
C ASP A 158 19.90 19.29 3.59
N CYS A 159 19.22 19.22 2.44
CA CYS A 159 17.75 19.09 2.33
C CYS A 159 17.30 17.85 1.54
N CYS A 160 16.00 17.71 1.34
CA CYS A 160 15.39 16.73 0.43
C CYS A 160 15.60 15.25 0.82
N TRP A 161 16.04 14.99 2.06
CA TRP A 161 16.35 13.65 2.55
C TRP A 161 15.08 12.78 2.68
N GLU A 162 13.90 13.36 2.86
CA GLU A 162 12.64 12.60 2.88
C GLU A 162 12.35 11.95 1.53
N LEU A 163 12.49 12.72 0.46
CA LEU A 163 12.22 12.23 -0.91
C LEU A 163 13.27 11.23 -1.36
N LEU A 164 14.55 11.48 -1.03
CA LEU A 164 15.65 10.56 -1.32
C LEU A 164 15.52 9.24 -0.55
N THR A 165 15.09 9.29 0.71
CA THR A 165 14.81 8.10 1.51
C THR A 165 13.72 7.26 0.86
N TYR A 166 12.63 7.88 0.43
CA TYR A 166 11.54 7.20 -0.25
C TYR A 166 11.96 6.66 -1.62
N LEU A 167 12.73 7.41 -2.40
CA LEU A 167 13.29 6.96 -3.68
C LEU A 167 14.08 5.67 -3.53
N ASN A 168 15.01 5.63 -2.55
CA ASN A 168 15.87 4.47 -2.33
C ASN A 168 15.08 3.27 -1.83
N TYR A 169 14.08 3.49 -0.98
CA TYR A 169 13.15 2.45 -0.55
C TYR A 169 12.41 1.84 -1.76
N VAL A 170 11.83 2.66 -2.62
CA VAL A 170 11.09 2.17 -3.80
C VAL A 170 12.03 1.42 -4.74
N ALA A 171 13.25 1.90 -4.95
CA ALA A 171 14.25 1.19 -5.75
C ALA A 171 14.63 -0.18 -5.16
N ALA A 172 14.74 -0.26 -3.82
CA ALA A 172 15.03 -1.51 -3.11
C ALA A 172 13.85 -2.49 -3.06
N SER A 173 12.66 -2.08 -3.48
CA SER A 173 11.45 -2.89 -3.46
C SER A 173 11.22 -3.68 -4.76
N TYR A 174 12.03 -3.47 -5.79
CA TYR A 174 11.93 -4.24 -7.02
C TYR A 174 12.66 -5.59 -6.91
N PRO A 175 12.12 -6.67 -7.52
CA PRO A 175 12.63 -8.03 -7.33
C PRO A 175 14.03 -8.25 -7.88
N ASP A 176 14.40 -7.49 -8.90
CA ASP A 176 15.74 -7.52 -9.47
C ASP A 176 16.16 -6.15 -10.04
N PRO A 177 17.49 -5.89 -10.17
CA PRO A 177 18.01 -4.62 -10.66
C PRO A 177 17.57 -4.27 -12.09
N SER A 178 17.18 -5.26 -12.91
CA SER A 178 16.76 -5.02 -14.28
C SER A 178 15.48 -4.20 -14.42
N TRP A 179 14.68 -4.11 -13.34
CA TRP A 179 13.50 -3.25 -13.29
C TRP A 179 13.84 -1.77 -13.17
N THR A 180 14.87 -1.47 -12.40
CA THR A 180 15.34 -0.08 -12.21
C THR A 180 16.36 0.31 -13.27
N GLY A 181 16.89 -0.67 -14.02
CA GLY A 181 17.95 -0.46 -14.98
C GLY A 181 19.25 0.09 -14.35
N ASP A 182 20.15 0.57 -15.18
CA ASP A 182 21.39 1.24 -14.73
C ASP A 182 21.16 2.72 -14.41
N PHE A 183 19.89 3.17 -14.35
CA PHE A 183 19.55 4.58 -14.15
C PHE A 183 20.02 5.09 -12.78
N LEU A 184 19.86 4.27 -11.72
CA LEU A 184 20.42 4.49 -10.40
C LEU A 184 21.47 3.41 -10.13
N SER A 185 22.74 3.79 -10.22
CA SER A 185 23.84 2.87 -9.95
C SER A 185 23.85 2.42 -8.48
N ALA A 186 24.57 1.32 -8.21
CA ALA A 186 24.79 0.88 -6.83
C ALA A 186 25.48 1.96 -5.98
N ASP A 187 26.36 2.78 -6.58
CA ASP A 187 27.01 3.89 -5.91
C ASP A 187 26.04 5.03 -5.60
N ASP A 188 25.17 5.41 -6.53
CA ASP A 188 24.12 6.39 -6.30
C ASP A 188 23.26 5.94 -5.12
N ARG A 189 22.84 4.69 -5.10
CA ARG A 189 22.00 4.13 -4.05
C ARG A 189 22.71 4.08 -2.69
N ARG A 190 24.00 3.75 -2.66
CA ARG A 190 24.80 3.81 -1.42
C ARG A 190 24.96 5.24 -0.91
N THR A 191 25.20 6.19 -1.78
CA THR A 191 25.30 7.62 -1.45
C THR A 191 23.98 8.13 -0.87
N ILE A 192 22.85 7.83 -1.51
CA ILE A 192 21.52 8.19 -1.02
C ILE A 192 21.27 7.56 0.35
N LEU A 193 21.60 6.28 0.53
CA LEU A 193 21.41 5.57 1.78
C LEU A 193 22.25 6.17 2.93
N ALA A 194 23.51 6.48 2.64
CA ALA A 194 24.40 7.12 3.62
C ALA A 194 23.88 8.50 4.04
N PHE A 195 23.38 9.28 3.09
CA PHE A 195 22.77 10.58 3.35
C PHE A 195 21.47 10.44 4.17
N SER A 196 20.56 9.55 3.78
CA SER A 196 19.33 9.28 4.52
C SER A 196 19.63 8.78 5.94
N PHE A 197 20.64 7.92 6.11
CA PHE A 197 21.04 7.43 7.41
C PHE A 197 21.72 8.51 8.27
N LYS A 198 22.43 9.47 7.70
CA LYS A 198 22.94 10.63 8.43
C LYS A 198 21.81 11.40 9.14
N HIS A 199 20.67 11.52 8.49
CA HIS A 199 19.49 12.27 8.95
C HIS A 199 18.40 11.41 9.60
N TRP A 200 18.65 10.14 9.89
CA TRP A 200 17.61 9.21 10.33
C TRP A 200 16.88 9.65 11.60
N ARG A 201 17.54 10.40 12.49
CA ARG A 201 16.91 10.86 13.74
C ARG A 201 15.83 11.90 13.49
N ASP A 202 15.98 12.70 12.47
CA ASP A 202 15.08 13.79 12.11
C ASP A 202 13.88 13.29 11.28
N HIS A 203 13.96 12.05 10.75
CA HIS A 203 12.87 11.43 10.02
C HIS A 203 11.64 11.21 10.90
N GLN A 204 10.46 11.44 10.31
CA GLN A 204 9.20 11.00 10.89
C GLN A 204 9.10 9.47 10.92
N PRO A 205 8.28 8.87 11.81
CA PRO A 205 8.22 7.41 11.97
C PRO A 205 8.03 6.63 10.66
N LEU A 206 7.16 7.07 9.77
CA LEU A 206 6.95 6.41 8.47
C LEU A 206 8.23 6.35 7.64
N LEU A 207 8.97 7.45 7.55
CA LEU A 207 10.25 7.50 6.81
C LEU A 207 11.34 6.66 7.49
N LYS A 208 11.36 6.60 8.83
CA LYS A 208 12.25 5.69 9.57
C LYS A 208 11.97 4.23 9.19
N LEU A 209 10.71 3.84 9.09
CA LEU A 209 10.31 2.49 8.70
C LEU A 209 10.75 2.16 7.27
N GLN A 210 10.56 3.09 6.34
CA GLN A 210 11.06 2.93 4.97
C GLN A 210 12.58 2.84 4.91
N LEU A 211 13.28 3.66 5.71
CA LEU A 211 14.73 3.60 5.81
C LEU A 211 15.20 2.26 6.41
N ALA A 212 14.54 1.76 7.46
CA ALA A 212 14.88 0.47 8.07
C ALA A 212 14.74 -0.68 7.05
N LEU A 213 13.66 -0.70 6.26
CA LEU A 213 13.49 -1.67 5.18
C LEU A 213 14.58 -1.56 4.10
N THR A 214 14.97 -0.34 3.74
CA THR A 214 16.05 -0.13 2.78
C THR A 214 17.38 -0.61 3.32
N LEU A 215 17.68 -0.31 4.58
CA LEU A 215 18.89 -0.76 5.27
C LEU A 215 18.96 -2.29 5.31
N GLU A 216 17.86 -2.96 5.67
CA GLU A 216 17.77 -4.42 5.69
C GLU A 216 18.08 -5.02 4.32
N ARG A 217 17.42 -4.51 3.26
CA ARG A 217 17.59 -4.98 1.88
C ARG A 217 18.95 -4.64 1.25
N MET A 218 19.72 -3.79 1.90
CA MET A 218 21.10 -3.42 1.51
C MET A 218 22.14 -3.96 2.51
N ASP A 219 21.82 -5.06 3.22
CA ASP A 219 22.70 -5.80 4.14
C ASP A 219 23.23 -4.98 5.32
N ARG A 220 22.49 -3.94 5.74
CA ARG A 220 22.82 -3.12 6.92
C ARG A 220 21.89 -3.46 8.10
N HIS A 221 21.81 -4.72 8.46
CA HIS A 221 20.86 -5.27 9.43
C HIS A 221 20.88 -4.56 10.80
N LYS A 222 22.06 -4.30 11.37
CA LYS A 222 22.18 -3.61 12.67
C LYS A 222 21.64 -2.18 12.65
N ASP A 223 21.82 -1.50 11.54
CA ASP A 223 21.29 -0.14 11.37
C ASP A 223 19.78 -0.18 11.15
N ALA A 224 19.28 -1.19 10.46
CA ALA A 224 17.84 -1.43 10.29
C ALA A 224 17.15 -1.67 11.65
N GLU A 225 17.71 -2.55 12.48
CA GLU A 225 17.23 -2.80 13.83
C GLU A 225 17.26 -1.53 14.70
N LEU A 226 18.34 -0.75 14.64
CA LEU A 226 18.46 0.51 15.38
C LEU A 226 17.36 1.51 15.01
N VAL A 227 17.14 1.70 13.72
CA VAL A 227 16.13 2.64 13.23
C VAL A 227 14.73 2.15 13.57
N LEU A 228 14.44 0.85 13.38
CA LEU A 228 13.17 0.24 13.76
C LEU A 228 12.90 0.38 15.27
N ALA A 229 13.88 0.05 16.12
CA ALA A 229 13.76 0.17 17.57
C ALA A 229 13.36 1.59 17.97
N SER A 230 13.96 2.62 17.36
CA SER A 230 13.63 4.03 17.66
C SER A 230 12.16 4.39 17.38
N VAL A 231 11.50 3.67 16.47
CA VAL A 231 10.05 3.84 16.22
C VAL A 231 9.25 3.04 17.25
N MET A 232 9.66 1.80 17.51
CA MET A 232 8.90 0.88 18.35
C MET A 232 9.05 1.14 19.85
N ASP A 233 10.08 1.86 20.29
CA ASP A 233 10.32 2.16 21.73
C ASP A 233 9.20 2.99 22.36
N SER A 234 8.52 3.82 21.58
CA SER A 234 7.38 4.61 22.04
C SER A 234 6.03 3.89 21.89
N ALA A 235 6.01 2.69 21.33
CA ALA A 235 4.78 1.91 21.15
C ALA A 235 4.24 1.42 22.49
N LYS A 236 2.92 1.48 22.64
CA LYS A 236 2.18 0.91 23.77
C LYS A 236 1.48 -0.36 23.30
N THR A 237 1.44 -1.37 24.14
CA THR A 237 0.70 -2.59 23.88
C THR A 237 -0.30 -2.84 25.01
N THR A 238 -1.58 -2.94 24.65
CA THR A 238 -2.66 -3.27 25.58
C THR A 238 -3.45 -4.46 25.03
N ARG A 239 -4.16 -5.18 25.92
CA ARG A 239 -4.99 -6.30 25.50
C ARG A 239 -6.14 -5.88 24.59
N ASP A 240 -6.71 -4.70 24.84
CA ASP A 240 -7.95 -4.26 24.20
C ASP A 240 -7.67 -3.49 22.90
N GLU A 241 -6.58 -2.73 22.82
CA GLU A 241 -6.27 -1.89 21.68
C GLU A 241 -5.13 -2.44 20.79
N GLY A 242 -4.42 -3.47 21.24
CA GLY A 242 -3.25 -4.01 20.54
C GLY A 242 -2.01 -3.16 20.74
N THR A 243 -1.15 -3.10 19.73
CA THR A 243 0.08 -2.29 19.74
C THR A 243 -0.13 -1.01 18.93
N PHE A 244 0.16 0.12 19.56
CA PHE A 244 -0.07 1.42 18.94
C PHE A 244 0.82 2.52 19.54
N TRP A 245 0.92 3.61 18.83
CA TRP A 245 1.39 4.92 19.30
C TRP A 245 0.61 6.00 18.56
N GLN A 246 0.72 7.22 19.01
CA GLN A 246 0.09 8.36 18.36
C GLN A 246 1.20 9.22 17.73
N PRO A 247 1.61 8.93 16.49
CA PRO A 247 2.49 9.82 15.77
C PRO A 247 1.79 11.16 15.54
N GLU A 248 2.55 12.21 15.46
CA GLU A 248 2.03 13.54 15.17
C GLU A 248 1.27 13.53 13.84
N ASP A 249 -0.04 13.82 13.87
CA ASP A 249 -0.87 13.87 12.67
C ASP A 249 -0.75 15.24 12.01
N ARG A 250 0.25 15.39 11.15
CA ARG A 250 0.43 16.51 10.24
C ARG A 250 -0.08 16.11 8.87
N ALA A 251 -1.38 16.14 8.68
CA ALA A 251 -2.05 15.63 7.49
C ALA A 251 -1.57 16.25 6.16
N TRP A 252 -0.91 17.40 6.20
CA TRP A 252 -0.29 18.06 5.05
C TRP A 252 1.07 17.45 4.66
N LEU A 253 1.68 16.63 5.53
CA LEU A 253 2.90 15.91 5.20
C LEU A 253 2.56 14.55 4.60
N TRP A 254 3.00 14.30 3.38
CA TRP A 254 2.76 13.03 2.68
C TRP A 254 3.34 11.80 3.38
N TYR A 255 4.31 12.00 4.26
CA TYR A 255 5.01 10.96 5.03
C TYR A 255 4.62 10.94 6.52
N ASN A 256 3.46 11.47 6.88
CA ASN A 256 2.99 11.49 8.27
C ASN A 256 1.48 11.21 8.35
N ASP A 257 1.10 9.96 8.15
CA ASP A 257 -0.24 9.46 8.35
C ASP A 257 -0.26 8.36 9.42
N ARG A 258 -1.18 8.46 10.36
CA ARG A 258 -1.28 7.54 11.48
C ARG A 258 -1.56 6.10 11.05
N ILE A 259 -2.52 5.87 10.17
CA ILE A 259 -2.88 4.53 9.70
C ILE A 259 -1.75 3.94 8.88
N GLU A 260 -1.21 4.71 7.95
CA GLU A 260 -0.09 4.27 7.11
C GLU A 260 1.13 3.92 7.95
N THR A 261 1.46 4.74 8.96
CA THR A 261 2.59 4.47 9.85
C THR A 261 2.46 3.14 10.59
N HIS A 262 1.26 2.78 11.06
CA HIS A 262 1.05 1.46 11.70
C HIS A 262 1.14 0.31 10.70
N ALA A 263 0.60 0.48 9.49
CA ALA A 263 0.73 -0.50 8.42
C ALA A 263 2.21 -0.72 8.02
N TRP A 264 2.97 0.37 7.90
CA TRP A 264 4.40 0.32 7.63
C TRP A 264 5.20 -0.32 8.77
N ALA A 265 4.83 -0.06 10.02
CA ALA A 265 5.47 -0.71 11.16
C ALA A 265 5.26 -2.23 11.16
N LEU A 266 4.05 -2.70 10.86
CA LEU A 266 3.77 -4.11 10.70
C LEU A 266 4.67 -4.73 9.62
N ARG A 267 4.74 -4.12 8.44
CA ARG A 267 5.58 -4.59 7.33
C ARG A 267 7.07 -4.60 7.69
N THR A 268 7.55 -3.55 8.34
CA THR A 268 8.96 -3.46 8.74
C THR A 268 9.31 -4.49 9.80
N LEU A 269 8.43 -4.73 10.78
CA LEU A 269 8.64 -5.79 11.78
C LEU A 269 8.72 -7.17 11.12
N MET A 270 7.88 -7.46 10.12
CA MET A 270 7.91 -8.76 9.44
C MET A 270 9.22 -9.02 8.70
N GLU A 271 9.86 -7.98 8.16
CA GLU A 271 11.10 -8.12 7.39
C GLU A 271 12.36 -8.01 8.29
N VAL A 272 12.40 -7.04 9.21
CA VAL A 272 13.58 -6.73 10.04
C VAL A 272 13.58 -7.50 11.36
N ALA A 273 12.44 -7.71 11.98
CA ALA A 273 12.31 -8.37 13.28
C ALA A 273 11.09 -9.33 13.32
N PRO A 274 11.12 -10.42 12.53
CA PRO A 274 9.95 -11.29 12.35
C PRO A 274 9.49 -12.03 13.62
N ALA A 275 10.32 -12.10 14.64
CA ALA A 275 9.97 -12.71 15.93
C ALA A 275 9.33 -11.72 16.92
N ASP A 276 9.21 -10.44 16.58
CA ASP A 276 8.65 -9.43 17.49
C ASP A 276 7.13 -9.66 17.68
N PRO A 277 6.65 -9.93 18.93
CA PRO A 277 5.24 -10.24 19.18
C PRO A 277 4.32 -9.02 18.98
N ARG A 278 4.84 -7.81 18.87
CA ARG A 278 4.06 -6.59 18.64
C ARG A 278 3.37 -6.58 17.28
N ARG A 279 3.79 -7.44 16.34
CA ARG A 279 3.12 -7.61 15.03
C ARG A 279 1.62 -7.87 15.20
N ASP A 280 1.27 -8.84 16.04
CA ASP A 280 -0.12 -9.24 16.24
C ASP A 280 -0.95 -8.10 16.85
N GLY A 281 -0.34 -7.34 17.76
CA GLY A 281 -0.96 -6.15 18.32
C GLY A 281 -1.16 -5.03 17.30
N LEU A 282 -0.25 -4.85 16.34
CA LEU A 282 -0.43 -3.90 15.25
C LEU A 282 -1.59 -4.32 14.33
N VAL A 283 -1.70 -5.60 14.01
CA VAL A 283 -2.84 -6.15 13.25
C VAL A 283 -4.15 -5.86 13.98
N GLN A 284 -4.22 -6.16 15.28
CA GLN A 284 -5.39 -5.87 16.11
C GLN A 284 -5.76 -4.38 16.05
N TRP A 285 -4.78 -3.49 16.23
CA TRP A 285 -5.01 -2.05 16.18
C TRP A 285 -5.53 -1.57 14.82
N LEU A 286 -4.96 -2.09 13.72
CA LEU A 286 -5.41 -1.75 12.36
C LEU A 286 -6.86 -2.17 12.14
N PHE A 287 -7.28 -3.35 12.60
CA PHE A 287 -8.67 -3.78 12.51
C PHE A 287 -9.62 -2.93 13.35
N LEU A 288 -9.23 -2.55 14.55
CA LEU A 288 -10.04 -1.67 15.41
C LEU A 288 -10.22 -0.26 14.83
N ASN A 289 -9.27 0.21 14.01
CA ASN A 289 -9.35 1.50 13.35
C ASN A 289 -9.92 1.45 11.93
N LYS A 290 -10.43 0.30 11.52
CA LYS A 290 -11.17 0.14 10.26
C LYS A 290 -12.54 0.81 10.35
N LYS A 291 -12.92 1.55 9.32
CA LYS A 291 -14.26 2.15 9.17
C LYS A 291 -14.97 1.47 8.01
N LEU A 292 -16.02 0.70 8.30
CA LEU A 292 -16.74 -0.06 7.26
C LEU A 292 -15.79 -0.92 6.41
N ASN A 293 -15.60 -0.57 5.15
CA ASN A 293 -14.79 -1.30 4.18
C ASN A 293 -13.44 -0.65 3.88
N HIS A 294 -13.05 0.41 4.59
CA HIS A 294 -11.83 1.17 4.32
C HIS A 294 -11.21 1.73 5.60
N TRP A 295 -10.01 2.26 5.47
CA TRP A 295 -9.36 3.12 6.46
C TRP A 295 -9.46 4.58 6.04
N LYS A 296 -8.78 5.47 6.71
CA LYS A 296 -8.86 6.94 6.60
C LYS A 296 -8.90 7.48 5.15
N SER A 297 -8.18 6.84 4.23
CA SER A 297 -8.09 7.24 2.82
C SER A 297 -7.87 6.03 1.92
N THR A 298 -8.00 6.19 0.59
CA THR A 298 -7.68 5.14 -0.37
C THR A 298 -6.21 4.71 -0.28
N ARG A 299 -5.30 5.66 -0.03
CA ARG A 299 -3.88 5.38 0.16
C ARG A 299 -3.64 4.58 1.44
N ALA A 300 -4.17 5.02 2.57
CA ALA A 300 -4.08 4.31 3.83
C ALA A 300 -4.68 2.89 3.74
N THR A 301 -5.82 2.75 3.05
CA THR A 301 -6.44 1.45 2.79
C THR A 301 -5.53 0.52 2.00
N ALA A 302 -4.90 1.03 0.94
CA ALA A 302 -3.95 0.24 0.15
C ALA A 302 -2.74 -0.21 0.99
N GLU A 303 -2.14 0.69 1.79
CA GLU A 303 -1.00 0.36 2.66
C GLU A 303 -1.36 -0.72 3.69
N VAL A 304 -2.53 -0.61 4.31
CA VAL A 304 -3.01 -1.62 5.27
C VAL A 304 -3.23 -2.97 4.58
N LEU A 305 -3.90 -2.97 3.41
CA LEU A 305 -4.16 -4.21 2.68
C LEU A 305 -2.85 -4.91 2.25
N TYR A 306 -1.86 -4.16 1.76
CA TYR A 306 -0.54 -4.71 1.44
C TYR A 306 0.16 -5.31 2.66
N SER A 307 0.11 -4.61 3.79
CA SER A 307 0.76 -5.09 5.02
C SER A 307 0.06 -6.31 5.60
N LEU A 308 -1.27 -6.36 5.56
CA LEU A 308 -2.04 -7.53 6.01
C LEU A 308 -1.87 -8.72 5.06
N ALA A 309 -1.83 -8.51 3.74
CA ALA A 309 -1.59 -9.58 2.77
C ALA A 309 -0.20 -10.23 2.95
N ALA A 310 0.80 -9.44 3.34
CA ALA A 310 2.12 -9.98 3.64
C ALA A 310 2.19 -10.67 5.02
N TYR A 311 1.30 -10.31 5.97
CA TYR A 311 1.21 -10.93 7.30
C TYR A 311 0.53 -12.30 7.26
N LEU A 312 -0.44 -12.52 6.35
CA LEU A 312 -1.20 -13.77 6.20
C LEU A 312 -0.40 -14.86 5.50
#